data_6fd8f9535405ecc174cb2430c583a435
#
_entry.id   6fd8f9535405ecc174cb2430c583a435
#
_cell.length_a   1.000
_cell.length_b   1.000
_cell.length_c   1.000
_cell.angle_alpha   90.00
_cell.angle_beta   90.00
_cell.angle_gamma   90.00
#
_symmetry.space_group_name_H-M   'P 1'
#
loop_
_entity.id
_entity.type
_entity.pdbx_description
1 polymer ?
#
loop_
_entity_poly.entity_id
_entity_poly.type
_entity_poly.pdbx_seq_one_letter_code
_entity_poly.pdbx_strand_id
1 'polypeptide(L)'
;MQSEIDLPVQGESIAPIGKIIMNNQRYKNAFINTVNLIGLTIIKRIGWDNPWEFTKRGTLRFGQQVRELVLDLCNVYDYNVNFSDKDRFLSTEVPNVFNYLHEVNFQKFYQTTTSDAQLAMAFDTEGGLFDFIDEAISMLYESLKYDTYLVDKYMLCRRIVDGTVTSVKITDYASLTPRQRVAFMKNISNKMTFRSPNYNPAGIRRATRFDDQMLIMNTEFEADMSTEVLATSYFRNDAEFKTNMALIDSFSDTDTARLSELLGSAYVPFTEDEKASLAKVPAVIIARDWFMDYDYAMDTESGLKQTEFYNPTTLENNHFLHAWRVFSTSPFENAVVFTSDAPSVTSVSVSPATATISKGMSIQLSAVVVTVGFANKAVQWSIENATGEVTKVEIDSKGLLTIPSDFGGESVTVKATSIYDPTKSNTAVITVA
;
A
#
# COMPACT_ATOMS: atom_id res chain seq x y z
N MET A 1 18.26 40.91 24.65
CA MET A 1 17.38 40.07 25.47
C MET A 1 17.90 39.88 26.90
N GLN A 2 19.19 39.78 27.14
CA GLN A 2 19.76 39.53 28.48
C GLN A 2 19.63 40.68 29.50
N SER A 3 19.18 41.88 29.12
CA SER A 3 19.10 43.05 29.99
C SER A 3 17.72 43.31 30.62
N GLU A 4 16.70 42.57 30.28
CA GLU A 4 15.33 42.83 30.72
C GLU A 4 14.65 41.67 31.49
N ILE A 5 15.32 40.50 31.57
CA ILE A 5 14.78 39.32 32.24
C ILE A 5 15.89 38.77 33.15
N ASP A 6 15.71 38.86 34.47
CA ASP A 6 16.55 38.14 35.41
C ASP A 6 16.23 36.64 35.29
N LEU A 7 17.23 35.85 34.93
CA LEU A 7 17.10 34.42 34.84
C LEU A 7 17.03 33.82 36.25
N PRO A 8 16.08 32.90 36.54
CA PRO A 8 15.98 32.27 37.86
C PRO A 8 17.22 31.42 38.14
N VAL A 9 17.61 31.37 39.40
CA VAL A 9 18.64 30.45 39.86
C VAL A 9 18.05 29.04 39.94
N GLN A 10 18.89 28.03 39.76
CA GLN A 10 18.45 26.62 39.77
C GLN A 10 17.60 26.31 41.01
N GLY A 11 16.34 25.89 40.80
CA GLY A 11 15.35 25.60 41.85
C GLY A 11 14.30 26.72 42.08
N GLU A 12 14.35 27.83 41.35
CA GLU A 12 13.31 28.87 41.40
C GLU A 12 12.24 28.64 40.35
N SER A 13 11.00 29.06 40.65
CA SER A 13 9.88 28.92 39.71
C SER A 13 10.08 29.78 38.45
N ILE A 14 9.89 29.21 37.28
CA ILE A 14 9.94 29.92 35.99
C ILE A 14 8.62 30.63 35.63
N ALA A 15 7.58 30.51 36.45
CA ALA A 15 6.26 31.13 36.24
C ALA A 15 6.30 32.64 35.96
N PRO A 16 7.15 33.47 36.64
CA PRO A 16 7.25 34.89 36.32
C PRO A 16 7.76 35.16 34.91
N ILE A 17 8.74 34.37 34.44
CA ILE A 17 9.29 34.49 33.08
C ILE A 17 8.24 34.09 32.05
N GLY A 18 7.47 33.03 32.31
CA GLY A 18 6.36 32.61 31.48
C GLY A 18 5.33 33.73 31.25
N LYS A 19 4.96 34.45 32.30
CA LYS A 19 4.05 35.61 32.22
C LYS A 19 4.60 36.74 31.35
N ILE A 20 5.90 37.03 31.44
CA ILE A 20 6.54 38.08 30.62
C ILE A 20 6.55 37.67 29.15
N ILE A 21 6.87 36.43 28.86
CA ILE A 21 6.88 35.88 27.48
C ILE A 21 5.47 35.90 26.88
N MET A 22 4.45 35.47 27.62
CA MET A 22 3.07 35.40 27.17
C MET A 22 2.44 36.75 26.94
N ASN A 23 2.83 37.77 27.72
CA ASN A 23 2.29 39.14 27.63
C ASN A 23 2.96 39.99 26.54
N ASN A 24 4.07 39.52 25.94
CA ASN A 24 4.78 40.25 24.89
C ASN A 24 4.88 39.43 23.61
N GLN A 25 4.17 39.88 22.57
CA GLN A 25 4.07 39.19 21.28
C GLN A 25 5.45 38.89 20.64
N ARG A 26 6.41 39.81 20.82
CA ARG A 26 7.77 39.63 20.29
C ARG A 26 8.51 38.48 20.97
N TYR A 27 8.40 38.38 22.28
CA TYR A 27 9.02 37.30 23.02
C TYR A 27 8.31 35.98 22.79
N LYS A 28 7.00 36.00 22.66
CA LYS A 28 6.20 34.84 22.30
C LYS A 28 6.59 34.28 20.94
N ASN A 29 6.72 35.13 19.89
CA ASN A 29 7.16 34.69 18.56
C ASN A 29 8.60 34.15 18.57
N ALA A 30 9.52 34.81 19.30
CA ALA A 30 10.89 34.30 19.41
C ALA A 30 10.93 32.94 20.13
N PHE A 31 10.08 32.74 21.14
CA PHE A 31 9.92 31.50 21.86
C PHE A 31 9.37 30.38 20.92
N ILE A 32 8.30 30.66 20.17
CA ILE A 32 7.73 29.71 19.20
C ILE A 32 8.77 29.29 18.15
N ASN A 33 9.59 30.23 17.64
CA ASN A 33 10.65 29.91 16.71
C ASN A 33 11.74 29.02 17.33
N THR A 34 12.05 29.19 18.63
CA THR A 34 13.00 28.33 19.36
C THR A 34 12.42 26.94 19.54
N VAL A 35 11.14 26.83 19.82
CA VAL A 35 10.38 25.58 19.93
C VAL A 35 10.42 24.80 18.62
N ASN A 36 10.21 25.47 17.49
CA ASN A 36 10.31 24.82 16.16
C ASN A 36 11.70 24.26 15.87
N LEU A 37 12.75 24.96 16.31
CA LEU A 37 14.13 24.46 16.21
C LEU A 37 14.36 23.22 17.11
N ILE A 38 13.77 23.20 18.30
CA ILE A 38 13.84 22.05 19.22
C ILE A 38 13.05 20.88 18.64
N GLY A 39 11.86 21.13 18.08
CA GLY A 39 11.03 20.13 17.44
C GLY A 39 11.73 19.37 16.32
N LEU A 40 12.45 20.07 15.44
CA LEU A 40 13.24 19.44 14.37
C LEU A 40 14.36 18.53 14.90
N THR A 41 14.85 18.78 16.10
CA THR A 41 15.91 17.96 16.74
C THR A 41 15.33 16.73 17.45
N ILE A 42 14.10 16.80 17.92
CA ILE A 42 13.40 15.77 18.69
C ILE A 42 12.80 14.66 17.81
N ILE A 43 12.57 14.90 16.52
CA ILE A 43 12.07 13.90 15.55
C ILE A 43 12.81 12.55 15.64
N LYS A 44 14.06 12.56 16.11
CA LYS A 44 14.86 11.33 16.31
C LYS A 44 14.57 10.56 17.61
N ARG A 45 13.69 11.05 18.49
CA ARG A 45 13.41 10.48 19.83
C ARG A 45 12.02 9.86 19.98
N ILE A 46 11.25 9.75 18.90
CA ILE A 46 9.91 9.16 18.95
C ILE A 46 10.02 7.68 19.29
N GLY A 47 9.31 7.26 20.36
CA GLY A 47 9.53 5.98 21.03
C GLY A 47 8.92 4.76 20.33
N TRP A 48 8.08 4.92 19.29
CA TRP A 48 7.55 3.80 18.51
C TRP A 48 8.21 3.73 17.15
N ASP A 49 8.87 2.62 16.89
CA ASP A 49 9.47 2.35 15.58
C ASP A 49 8.49 1.55 14.74
N ASN A 50 8.17 2.07 13.55
CA ASN A 50 7.34 1.36 12.61
C ASN A 50 8.05 0.06 12.18
N PRO A 51 7.50 -1.12 12.46
CA PRO A 51 8.12 -2.39 12.06
C PRO A 51 8.18 -2.55 10.54
N TRP A 52 7.47 -1.71 9.79
CA TRP A 52 7.40 -1.73 8.33
C TRP A 52 8.10 -0.53 7.67
N GLU A 53 9.11 0.04 8.31
CA GLU A 53 9.89 1.14 7.71
C GLU A 53 10.61 0.73 6.41
N PHE A 54 10.77 -0.57 6.17
CA PHE A 54 11.33 -1.11 4.93
C PHE A 54 10.46 -0.85 3.68
N THR A 55 9.18 -0.50 3.83
CA THR A 55 8.28 -0.16 2.71
C THR A 55 8.67 1.13 2.02
N LYS A 56 9.27 2.06 2.77
CA LYS A 56 9.67 3.37 2.30
C LYS A 56 10.88 3.33 1.38
N ARG A 57 10.71 3.83 0.15
CA ARG A 57 11.74 3.82 -0.90
C ARG A 57 12.57 5.09 -0.98
N GLY A 58 11.99 6.22 -0.63
CA GLY A 58 12.66 7.51 -0.72
C GLY A 58 11.71 8.67 -0.89
N THR A 59 12.24 9.78 -1.40
CA THR A 59 11.50 11.03 -1.57
C THR A 59 11.49 11.45 -3.04
N LEU A 60 10.31 11.74 -3.56
CA LEU A 60 10.10 12.30 -4.89
C LEU A 60 10.10 13.82 -4.82
N ARG A 61 10.73 14.48 -5.79
CA ARG A 61 10.68 15.94 -5.92
C ARG A 61 9.36 16.37 -6.57
N PHE A 62 8.99 17.62 -6.37
CA PHE A 62 7.81 18.22 -6.99
C PHE A 62 7.79 17.99 -8.52
N GLY A 63 6.66 17.48 -9.02
CA GLY A 63 6.47 17.14 -10.44
C GLY A 63 7.04 15.81 -10.89
N GLN A 64 7.73 15.05 -10.03
CA GLN A 64 8.21 13.70 -10.35
C GLN A 64 7.10 12.67 -10.16
N GLN A 65 7.06 11.70 -11.08
CA GLN A 65 6.22 10.50 -11.02
C GLN A 65 7.10 9.27 -11.11
N VAL A 66 6.71 8.20 -10.43
CA VAL A 66 7.42 6.92 -10.54
C VAL A 66 6.74 6.07 -11.60
N ARG A 67 7.52 5.67 -12.60
CA ARG A 67 7.09 4.77 -13.64
C ARG A 67 7.96 3.52 -13.62
N GLU A 68 7.34 2.38 -13.41
CA GLU A 68 7.99 1.09 -13.56
C GLU A 68 7.89 0.64 -15.02
N LEU A 69 9.04 0.26 -15.58
CA LEU A 69 9.14 -0.33 -16.91
C LEU A 69 9.84 -1.68 -16.79
N VAL A 70 9.19 -2.73 -17.22
CA VAL A 70 9.75 -4.09 -17.22
C VAL A 70 9.71 -4.67 -18.62
N LEU A 71 10.83 -5.25 -19.05
CA LEU A 71 10.98 -5.94 -20.31
C LEU A 71 10.92 -7.46 -20.05
N ASP A 72 10.11 -8.19 -20.82
CA ASP A 72 10.13 -9.65 -20.77
C ASP A 72 11.29 -10.22 -21.60
N LEU A 73 11.47 -11.52 -21.55
CA LEU A 73 12.50 -12.22 -22.30
C LEU A 73 12.26 -12.08 -23.81
N CYS A 74 13.35 -11.98 -24.57
CA CYS A 74 13.28 -12.00 -26.02
C CYS A 74 12.83 -13.36 -26.54
N ASN A 75 12.15 -13.36 -27.70
CA ASN A 75 11.81 -14.58 -28.40
C ASN A 75 13.07 -15.31 -28.91
N VAL A 76 13.01 -16.63 -28.93
CA VAL A 76 14.09 -17.49 -29.45
C VAL A 76 13.70 -17.99 -30.82
N TYR A 77 14.62 -17.93 -31.74
CA TYR A 77 14.44 -18.41 -33.14
C TYR A 77 15.44 -19.51 -33.47
N ASP A 78 15.01 -20.47 -34.30
CA ASP A 78 15.90 -21.49 -34.77
C ASP A 78 16.93 -20.91 -35.73
N TYR A 79 18.19 -21.32 -35.56
CA TYR A 79 19.26 -20.99 -36.49
C TYR A 79 19.09 -21.80 -37.77
N ASN A 80 18.69 -21.10 -38.86
CA ASN A 80 18.58 -21.73 -40.17
C ASN A 80 19.80 -21.35 -41.01
N VAL A 81 20.60 -22.33 -41.38
CA VAL A 81 21.81 -22.15 -42.22
C VAL A 81 21.43 -21.78 -43.67
N ASN A 82 20.23 -22.16 -44.14
CA ASN A 82 19.72 -21.80 -45.44
C ASN A 82 18.97 -20.46 -45.36
N PHE A 83 19.68 -19.37 -45.54
CA PHE A 83 19.15 -18.00 -45.56
C PHE A 83 18.18 -17.71 -46.74
N SER A 84 17.16 -18.51 -46.96
CA SER A 84 16.11 -18.22 -47.91
C SER A 84 15.03 -17.26 -47.39
N ASP A 85 14.97 -17.05 -46.09
CA ASP A 85 14.03 -16.13 -45.41
C ASP A 85 14.64 -14.72 -45.29
N LYS A 86 14.66 -13.99 -46.41
CA LYS A 86 15.10 -12.59 -46.45
C LYS A 86 14.28 -11.68 -45.51
N ASP A 87 13.08 -12.10 -45.19
CA ASP A 87 12.14 -11.32 -44.35
C ASP A 87 12.59 -11.25 -42.87
N ARG A 88 13.35 -12.23 -42.35
CA ARG A 88 13.84 -12.22 -40.97
C ARG A 88 14.96 -11.24 -40.68
N PHE A 89 15.82 -10.96 -41.66
CA PHE A 89 16.90 -9.98 -41.51
C PHE A 89 16.41 -8.54 -41.43
N LEU A 90 15.24 -8.27 -41.95
CA LEU A 90 14.62 -6.95 -42.00
C LEU A 90 13.42 -6.85 -41.03
N SER A 91 13.06 -7.93 -40.33
CA SER A 91 11.96 -7.93 -39.38
C SER A 91 12.41 -7.18 -38.11
N THR A 92 11.61 -6.21 -37.69
CA THR A 92 11.79 -5.49 -36.46
C THR A 92 10.93 -6.16 -35.37
N GLU A 93 11.54 -6.67 -34.33
CA GLU A 93 10.83 -7.17 -33.17
C GLU A 93 10.83 -6.13 -32.07
N VAL A 94 9.65 -5.68 -31.68
CA VAL A 94 9.48 -4.76 -30.57
C VAL A 94 9.36 -5.59 -29.29
N PRO A 95 10.23 -5.37 -28.28
CA PRO A 95 10.13 -6.11 -27.03
C PRO A 95 8.81 -5.78 -26.31
N ASN A 96 8.23 -6.77 -25.64
CA ASN A 96 7.08 -6.54 -24.76
C ASN A 96 7.52 -5.68 -23.57
N VAL A 97 7.00 -4.46 -23.52
CA VAL A 97 7.27 -3.50 -22.45
C VAL A 97 6.02 -3.40 -21.57
N PHE A 98 6.15 -3.82 -20.32
CA PHE A 98 5.13 -3.59 -19.32
C PHE A 98 5.42 -2.26 -18.61
N ASN A 99 4.38 -1.46 -18.44
CA ASN A 99 4.49 -0.13 -17.84
C ASN A 99 3.44 0.04 -16.75
N TYR A 100 3.83 0.51 -15.59
CA TYR A 100 2.94 0.87 -14.50
C TYR A 100 3.34 2.23 -13.91
N LEU A 101 2.35 3.08 -13.67
CA LEU A 101 2.54 4.43 -13.14
C LEU A 101 2.06 4.48 -11.69
N HIS A 102 2.92 4.99 -10.81
CA HIS A 102 2.59 5.25 -9.41
C HIS A 102 2.36 6.74 -9.22
N GLU A 103 1.16 7.09 -8.74
CA GLU A 103 0.73 8.47 -8.57
C GLU A 103 0.57 8.82 -7.09
N VAL A 104 0.66 10.12 -6.77
CA VAL A 104 0.40 10.63 -5.42
C VAL A 104 -1.07 10.41 -5.08
N ASN A 105 -1.34 9.56 -4.11
CA ASN A 105 -2.69 9.18 -3.69
C ASN A 105 -2.99 9.49 -2.22
N PHE A 106 -2.02 10.00 -1.48
CA PHE A 106 -2.19 10.41 -0.10
C PHE A 106 -1.74 11.86 0.06
N GLN A 107 -2.67 12.74 0.43
CA GLN A 107 -2.44 14.15 0.67
C GLN A 107 -3.20 14.54 1.92
N LYS A 108 -2.54 14.51 3.07
CA LYS A 108 -3.15 14.77 4.37
C LYS A 108 -2.33 15.76 5.18
N PHE A 109 -2.95 16.35 6.17
CA PHE A 109 -2.26 17.09 7.21
C PHE A 109 -2.79 16.66 8.58
N TYR A 110 -1.91 16.74 9.56
CA TYR A 110 -2.20 16.51 10.97
C TYR A 110 -2.19 17.84 11.66
N GLN A 111 -3.10 18.06 12.58
CA GLN A 111 -3.24 19.32 13.30
C GLN A 111 -3.31 19.06 14.79
N THR A 112 -2.56 19.84 15.55
CA THR A 112 -2.73 19.99 17.00
C THR A 112 -2.77 21.46 17.34
N THR A 113 -3.52 21.82 18.39
CA THR A 113 -3.70 23.20 18.82
C THR A 113 -3.21 23.33 20.25
N THR A 114 -2.38 24.33 20.50
CA THR A 114 -1.93 24.69 21.84
C THR A 114 -2.50 26.05 22.22
N SER A 115 -3.18 26.14 23.37
CA SER A 115 -3.72 27.39 23.87
C SER A 115 -2.73 28.12 24.76
N ASP A 116 -2.85 29.46 24.82
CA ASP A 116 -2.04 30.28 25.71
C ASP A 116 -2.19 29.87 27.21
N ALA A 117 -3.40 29.37 27.57
CA ALA A 117 -3.65 28.87 28.92
C ALA A 117 -2.86 27.57 29.24
N GLN A 118 -2.76 26.67 28.28
CA GLN A 118 -1.96 25.42 28.38
C GLN A 118 -0.46 25.75 28.48
N LEU A 119 0.02 26.67 27.65
CA LEU A 119 1.39 27.14 27.72
C LEU A 119 1.70 27.82 29.09
N ALA A 120 0.76 28.63 29.60
CA ALA A 120 0.93 29.25 30.94
C ALA A 120 1.01 28.20 32.06
N MET A 121 0.21 27.13 31.99
CA MET A 121 0.29 26.01 32.95
C MET A 121 1.59 25.22 32.83
N ALA A 122 2.12 25.08 31.63
CA ALA A 122 3.40 24.40 31.42
C ALA A 122 4.59 25.13 32.06
N PHE A 123 4.50 26.45 32.25
CA PHE A 123 5.51 27.25 32.97
C PHE A 123 5.46 27.09 34.50
N ASP A 124 4.41 26.46 35.06
CA ASP A 124 4.31 26.30 36.53
C ASP A 124 5.23 25.18 37.08
N THR A 125 5.73 24.30 36.22
CA THR A 125 6.65 23.21 36.58
C THR A 125 7.99 23.33 35.85
N GLU A 126 9.08 23.08 36.60
CA GLU A 126 10.43 23.04 36.02
C GLU A 126 10.51 21.89 34.96
N GLY A 127 10.84 22.23 33.74
CA GLY A 127 10.85 21.26 32.62
C GLY A 127 9.51 21.02 31.91
N GLY A 128 8.37 21.31 32.58
CA GLY A 128 7.04 20.97 32.02
C GLY A 128 6.72 21.65 30.70
N LEU A 129 7.32 22.82 30.44
CA LEU A 129 7.15 23.50 29.16
C LEU A 129 7.79 22.72 27.97
N PHE A 130 9.03 22.27 28.19
CA PHE A 130 9.74 21.50 27.16
C PHE A 130 9.06 20.15 26.93
N ASP A 131 8.68 19.48 28.00
CA ASP A 131 7.97 18.21 27.94
C ASP A 131 6.62 18.33 27.18
N PHE A 132 5.86 19.39 27.47
CA PHE A 132 4.57 19.65 26.81
C PHE A 132 4.71 19.91 25.30
N ILE A 133 5.71 20.71 24.93
CA ILE A 133 5.97 21.03 23.52
C ILE A 133 6.47 19.80 22.77
N ASP A 134 7.40 19.07 23.41
CA ASP A 134 7.94 17.82 22.89
C ASP A 134 6.80 16.81 22.62
N GLU A 135 5.89 16.68 23.60
CA GLU A 135 4.74 15.77 23.47
C GLU A 135 3.79 16.20 22.37
N ALA A 136 3.47 17.49 22.26
CA ALA A 136 2.56 18.02 21.24
C ALA A 136 3.10 17.82 19.81
N ILE A 137 4.40 18.00 19.60
CA ILE A 137 5.05 17.77 18.30
C ILE A 137 5.19 16.27 18.02
N SER A 138 5.64 15.50 19.03
CA SER A 138 5.80 14.05 18.92
C SER A 138 4.50 13.38 18.49
N MET A 139 3.37 13.80 19.04
CA MET A 139 2.05 13.25 18.73
C MET A 139 1.70 13.37 17.21
N LEU A 140 2.10 14.46 16.53
CA LEU A 140 1.87 14.62 15.09
C LEU A 140 2.66 13.59 14.29
N TYR A 141 3.92 13.36 14.65
CA TYR A 141 4.80 12.40 13.97
C TYR A 141 4.44 10.95 14.29
N GLU A 142 4.06 10.67 15.52
CA GLU A 142 3.58 9.34 15.92
C GLU A 142 2.29 8.97 15.17
N SER A 143 1.37 9.94 15.05
CA SER A 143 0.15 9.75 14.25
C SER A 143 0.47 9.42 12.80
N LEU A 144 1.40 10.15 12.18
CA LEU A 144 1.82 9.88 10.81
C LEU A 144 2.50 8.52 10.65
N LYS A 145 3.36 8.11 11.60
CA LYS A 145 4.00 6.79 11.58
C LYS A 145 2.99 5.66 11.69
N TYR A 146 2.05 5.78 12.63
CA TYR A 146 0.99 4.81 12.83
C TYR A 146 0.09 4.70 11.59
N ASP A 147 -0.31 5.83 11.03
CA ASP A 147 -1.15 5.87 9.83
C ASP A 147 -0.45 5.28 8.60
N THR A 148 0.86 5.48 8.47
CA THR A 148 1.67 4.83 7.44
C THR A 148 1.61 3.31 7.56
N TYR A 149 1.86 2.79 8.76
CA TYR A 149 1.76 1.36 9.03
C TYR A 149 0.36 0.81 8.72
N LEU A 150 -0.70 1.53 9.12
CA LEU A 150 -2.08 1.11 8.86
C LEU A 150 -2.40 1.05 7.36
N VAL A 151 -1.93 2.03 6.59
CA VAL A 151 -2.15 2.08 5.14
C VAL A 151 -1.40 0.94 4.45
N ASP A 152 -0.14 0.69 4.81
CA ASP A 152 0.66 -0.41 4.26
C ASP A 152 0.05 -1.77 4.58
N LYS A 153 -0.36 -1.96 5.83
CA LYS A 153 -1.07 -3.16 6.27
C LYS A 153 -2.37 -3.36 5.49
N TYR A 154 -3.17 -2.31 5.35
CA TYR A 154 -4.41 -2.35 4.58
C TYR A 154 -4.14 -2.69 3.11
N MET A 155 -3.14 -2.06 2.48
CA MET A 155 -2.75 -2.36 1.10
C MET A 155 -2.38 -3.83 0.92
N LEU A 156 -1.53 -4.38 1.80
CA LEU A 156 -1.15 -5.79 1.74
C LEU A 156 -2.38 -6.70 1.85
N CYS A 157 -3.21 -6.50 2.88
CA CYS A 157 -4.40 -7.31 3.11
C CYS A 157 -5.39 -7.18 1.95
N ARG A 158 -5.57 -5.98 1.39
CA ARG A 158 -6.47 -5.77 0.25
C ARG A 158 -5.95 -6.47 -1.01
N ARG A 159 -4.65 -6.40 -1.30
CA ARG A 159 -4.03 -7.11 -2.43
C ARG A 159 -4.12 -8.63 -2.28
N ILE A 160 -4.04 -9.15 -1.05
CA ILE A 160 -4.28 -10.57 -0.76
C ILE A 160 -5.73 -10.94 -1.09
N VAL A 161 -6.70 -10.18 -0.58
CA VAL A 161 -8.13 -10.42 -0.78
C VAL A 161 -8.54 -10.30 -2.25
N ASP A 162 -7.93 -9.36 -2.99
CA ASP A 162 -8.17 -9.21 -4.43
C ASP A 162 -7.50 -10.31 -5.27
N GLY A 163 -6.66 -11.16 -4.63
CA GLY A 163 -5.97 -12.26 -5.30
C GLY A 163 -4.85 -11.80 -6.24
N THR A 164 -4.33 -10.58 -6.05
CA THR A 164 -3.16 -10.08 -6.80
C THR A 164 -1.85 -10.58 -6.21
N VAL A 165 -1.85 -11.01 -4.95
CA VAL A 165 -0.75 -11.78 -4.33
C VAL A 165 -1.00 -13.26 -4.62
N THR A 166 0.01 -13.98 -5.10
CA THR A 166 -0.14 -15.39 -5.44
C THR A 166 -0.43 -16.23 -4.20
N SER A 167 -1.57 -16.90 -4.19
CA SER A 167 -1.98 -17.75 -3.06
C SER A 167 -1.43 -19.17 -3.21
N VAL A 168 -0.78 -19.66 -2.14
CA VAL A 168 -0.25 -21.02 -2.07
C VAL A 168 -0.82 -21.74 -0.86
N LYS A 169 -1.55 -22.83 -1.13
CA LYS A 169 -2.10 -23.68 -0.07
C LYS A 169 -1.02 -24.47 0.63
N ILE A 170 -0.97 -24.43 1.96
CA ILE A 170 -0.25 -25.40 2.77
C ILE A 170 -1.17 -26.59 3.00
N THR A 171 -0.86 -27.72 2.36
CA THR A 171 -1.66 -28.95 2.49
C THR A 171 -1.56 -29.47 3.93
N ASP A 172 -2.71 -29.89 4.48
CA ASP A 172 -2.83 -30.46 5.84
C ASP A 172 -2.27 -29.55 6.95
N TYR A 173 -2.45 -28.21 6.80
CA TYR A 173 -1.89 -27.20 7.69
C TYR A 173 -2.09 -27.52 9.19
N ALA A 174 -3.29 -27.98 9.58
CA ALA A 174 -3.62 -28.26 10.99
C ALA A 174 -2.83 -29.45 11.56
N SER A 175 -2.43 -30.41 10.73
CA SER A 175 -1.69 -31.61 11.16
C SER A 175 -0.17 -31.46 11.07
N LEU A 176 0.33 -30.41 10.39
CA LEU A 176 1.74 -30.13 10.27
C LEU A 176 2.32 -29.52 11.55
N THR A 177 3.49 -29.97 11.94
CA THR A 177 4.29 -29.29 12.97
C THR A 177 4.76 -27.92 12.47
N PRO A 178 5.05 -26.95 13.35
CA PRO A 178 5.61 -25.64 12.97
C PRO A 178 6.86 -25.80 12.08
N ARG A 179 7.74 -26.73 12.37
CA ARG A 179 8.94 -27.03 11.56
C ARG A 179 8.60 -27.44 10.12
N GLN A 180 7.57 -28.25 9.94
CA GLN A 180 7.12 -28.68 8.60
C GLN A 180 6.50 -27.54 7.81
N ARG A 181 5.73 -26.66 8.48
CA ARG A 181 5.16 -25.43 7.88
C ARG A 181 6.26 -24.50 7.39
N VAL A 182 7.28 -24.26 8.22
CA VAL A 182 8.45 -23.45 7.85
C VAL A 182 9.23 -24.09 6.70
N ALA A 183 9.44 -25.39 6.70
CA ALA A 183 10.12 -26.10 5.60
C ALA A 183 9.37 -25.95 4.27
N PHE A 184 8.04 -25.97 4.30
CA PHE A 184 7.20 -25.72 3.13
C PHE A 184 7.38 -24.27 2.61
N MET A 185 7.32 -23.27 3.50
CA MET A 185 7.52 -21.85 3.14
C MET A 185 8.92 -21.64 2.55
N LYS A 186 9.95 -22.23 3.15
CA LYS A 186 11.32 -22.19 2.64
C LYS A 186 11.46 -22.80 1.24
N ASN A 187 10.74 -23.87 0.94
CA ASN A 187 10.73 -24.45 -0.41
C ASN A 187 10.17 -23.46 -1.43
N ILE A 188 9.10 -22.74 -1.10
CA ILE A 188 8.54 -21.70 -1.98
C ILE A 188 9.52 -20.54 -2.13
N SER A 189 10.10 -20.05 -1.04
CA SER A 189 11.16 -19.03 -1.06
C SER A 189 12.31 -19.41 -1.99
N ASN A 190 12.80 -20.65 -1.90
CA ASN A 190 13.85 -21.17 -2.80
C ASN A 190 13.38 -21.21 -4.27
N LYS A 191 12.11 -21.55 -4.54
CA LYS A 191 11.56 -21.53 -5.89
C LYS A 191 11.46 -20.11 -6.47
N MET A 192 11.20 -19.11 -5.65
CA MET A 192 11.16 -17.70 -6.08
C MET A 192 12.53 -17.17 -6.51
N THR A 193 13.64 -17.83 -6.15
CA THR A 193 14.97 -17.44 -6.65
C THR A 193 15.20 -17.81 -8.12
N PHE A 194 14.34 -18.65 -8.69
CA PHE A 194 14.37 -19.00 -10.11
C PHE A 194 13.37 -18.15 -10.89
N ARG A 195 13.65 -17.85 -12.14
CA ARG A 195 12.73 -17.09 -13.00
C ARG A 195 11.44 -17.88 -13.22
N SER A 196 10.32 -17.31 -12.78
CA SER A 196 8.99 -17.91 -12.91
C SER A 196 7.95 -16.80 -13.11
N PRO A 197 6.93 -17.03 -13.96
CA PRO A 197 5.80 -16.12 -14.11
C PRO A 197 4.72 -16.30 -13.02
N ASN A 198 4.88 -17.29 -12.12
CA ASN A 198 3.80 -17.77 -11.27
C ASN A 198 3.64 -16.96 -9.97
N TYR A 199 4.55 -16.05 -9.65
CA TYR A 199 4.59 -15.38 -8.33
C TYR A 199 4.30 -13.89 -8.40
N ASN A 200 3.95 -13.37 -9.57
CA ASN A 200 3.53 -11.99 -9.76
C ASN A 200 2.26 -11.90 -10.63
N PRO A 201 1.40 -10.89 -10.40
CA PRO A 201 0.13 -10.76 -11.12
C PRO A 201 0.29 -10.41 -12.60
N ALA A 202 1.42 -9.83 -13.01
CA ALA A 202 1.71 -9.50 -14.40
C ALA A 202 2.15 -10.71 -15.25
N GLY A 203 2.42 -11.87 -14.61
CA GLY A 203 2.88 -13.08 -15.30
C GLY A 203 4.27 -12.95 -15.93
N ILE A 204 5.09 -12.05 -15.45
CA ILE A 204 6.46 -11.82 -15.94
C ILE A 204 7.41 -12.84 -15.31
N ARG A 205 8.37 -13.35 -16.10
CA ARG A 205 9.39 -14.30 -15.62
C ARG A 205 10.44 -13.61 -14.74
N ARG A 206 10.10 -13.35 -13.48
CA ARG A 206 10.96 -12.69 -12.52
C ARG A 206 11.54 -13.68 -11.50
N ALA A 207 12.79 -13.43 -11.08
CA ALA A 207 13.44 -14.10 -9.97
C ALA A 207 13.65 -13.09 -8.84
N THR A 208 13.39 -13.49 -7.59
CA THR A 208 13.66 -12.68 -6.40
C THR A 208 14.76 -13.36 -5.61
N ARG A 209 15.92 -12.71 -5.46
CA ARG A 209 17.04 -13.22 -4.70
C ARG A 209 16.62 -13.41 -3.24
N PHE A 210 17.26 -14.35 -2.54
CA PHE A 210 16.92 -14.61 -1.15
C PHE A 210 17.04 -13.37 -0.25
N ASP A 211 18.08 -12.56 -0.45
CA ASP A 211 18.34 -11.33 0.30
C ASP A 211 17.31 -10.21 0.00
N ASP A 212 16.62 -10.32 -1.14
CA ASP A 212 15.58 -9.40 -1.58
C ASP A 212 14.16 -9.88 -1.23
N GLN A 213 14.04 -10.99 -0.49
CA GLN A 213 12.76 -11.49 0.02
C GLN A 213 12.53 -10.99 1.43
N MET A 214 11.32 -10.52 1.71
CA MET A 214 10.84 -10.14 3.04
C MET A 214 9.74 -11.11 3.47
N LEU A 215 9.89 -11.72 4.63
CA LEU A 215 8.89 -12.59 5.24
C LEU A 215 8.08 -11.79 6.26
N ILE A 216 6.78 -11.61 6.02
CA ILE A 216 5.85 -10.97 6.95
C ILE A 216 5.06 -12.09 7.65
N MET A 217 5.17 -12.18 8.96
CA MET A 217 4.53 -13.22 9.76
C MET A 217 3.54 -12.66 10.77
N ASN A 218 2.45 -13.40 10.98
CA ASN A 218 1.55 -13.17 12.10
C ASN A 218 2.27 -13.47 13.42
N THR A 219 2.03 -12.68 14.46
CA THR A 219 2.63 -12.83 15.79
C THR A 219 2.36 -14.21 16.41
N GLU A 220 1.17 -14.79 16.20
CA GLU A 220 0.85 -16.14 16.67
C GLU A 220 1.75 -17.21 16.00
N PHE A 221 1.92 -17.10 14.69
CA PHE A 221 2.75 -18.03 13.95
C PHE A 221 4.24 -17.88 14.31
N GLU A 222 4.71 -16.66 14.55
CA GLU A 222 6.06 -16.39 15.02
C GLU A 222 6.31 -17.02 16.39
N ALA A 223 5.37 -16.87 17.33
CA ALA A 223 5.46 -17.46 18.66
C ALA A 223 5.55 -19.00 18.60
N ASP A 224 4.71 -19.65 17.77
CA ASP A 224 4.77 -21.11 17.55
C ASP A 224 6.13 -21.53 16.95
N MET A 225 6.64 -20.75 16.00
CA MET A 225 7.89 -21.04 15.32
C MET A 225 9.10 -20.85 16.24
N SER A 226 9.13 -19.79 17.04
CA SER A 226 10.26 -19.46 17.93
C SER A 226 10.45 -20.50 19.04
N THR A 227 9.38 -21.18 19.45
CA THR A 227 9.43 -22.20 20.50
C THR A 227 9.93 -23.56 19.99
N GLU A 228 9.63 -23.96 18.75
CA GLU A 228 9.96 -25.28 18.20
C GLU A 228 11.09 -25.28 17.16
N VAL A 229 11.27 -24.16 16.46
CA VAL A 229 12.21 -24.06 15.34
C VAL A 229 13.18 -22.94 15.63
N LEU A 230 14.37 -23.28 16.12
CA LEU A 230 15.45 -22.31 16.22
C LEU A 230 15.68 -21.64 14.84
N ALA A 231 15.89 -20.33 14.86
CA ALA A 231 16.09 -19.47 13.70
C ALA A 231 17.05 -20.03 12.63
N THR A 232 18.01 -20.86 13.04
CA THR A 232 19.00 -21.55 12.21
C THR A 232 18.43 -22.49 11.14
N SER A 233 17.16 -22.90 11.24
CA SER A 233 16.55 -23.80 10.25
C SER A 233 16.04 -23.10 9.00
N TYR A 234 15.66 -21.83 9.10
CA TYR A 234 15.11 -21.07 7.97
C TYR A 234 16.16 -20.20 7.27
N PHE A 235 17.02 -19.57 8.03
CA PHE A 235 18.07 -18.67 7.54
C PHE A 235 19.45 -19.19 7.90
N ARG A 236 20.45 -18.86 7.09
CA ARG A 236 21.85 -19.29 7.31
C ARG A 236 22.47 -18.67 8.56
N ASN A 237 22.01 -17.46 8.96
CA ASN A 237 22.50 -16.74 10.14
C ASN A 237 21.33 -16.01 10.82
N ASP A 238 21.35 -15.90 12.16
CA ASP A 238 20.35 -15.18 12.95
C ASP A 238 20.24 -13.69 12.57
N ALA A 239 21.32 -13.08 12.09
CA ALA A 239 21.34 -11.69 11.63
C ALA A 239 20.54 -11.51 10.32
N GLU A 240 20.66 -12.44 9.36
CA GLU A 240 19.91 -12.43 8.11
C GLU A 240 18.42 -12.67 8.35
N PHE A 241 18.09 -13.53 9.33
CA PHE A 241 16.71 -13.77 9.74
C PHE A 241 16.04 -12.50 10.19
N LYS A 242 16.64 -11.75 11.11
CA LYS A 242 16.07 -10.51 11.65
C LYS A 242 15.98 -9.39 10.63
N THR A 243 16.85 -9.37 9.63
CA THR A 243 16.87 -8.32 8.60
C THR A 243 15.78 -8.50 7.54
N ASN A 244 15.38 -9.75 7.29
CA ASN A 244 14.42 -10.10 6.23
C ASN A 244 13.06 -10.57 6.79
N MET A 245 12.76 -10.26 8.06
CA MET A 245 11.51 -10.59 8.71
C MET A 245 10.83 -9.34 9.25
N ALA A 246 9.54 -9.26 9.02
CA ALA A 246 8.66 -8.27 9.64
C ALA A 246 7.49 -8.97 10.32
N LEU A 247 7.01 -8.39 11.42
CA LEU A 247 5.85 -8.88 12.12
C LEU A 247 4.62 -8.07 11.76
N ILE A 248 3.48 -8.73 11.75
CA ILE A 248 2.16 -8.13 11.70
C ILE A 248 1.37 -8.62 12.92
N ASP A 249 0.66 -7.71 13.55
CA ASP A 249 -0.22 -8.02 14.69
C ASP A 249 -1.31 -9.01 14.30
N SER A 250 -2.02 -8.74 13.20
CA SER A 250 -3.04 -9.62 12.62
C SER A 250 -3.31 -9.19 11.18
N PHE A 251 -3.55 -10.15 10.27
CA PHE A 251 -4.01 -9.85 8.90
C PHE A 251 -5.50 -9.51 8.87
N SER A 252 -6.30 -9.99 9.82
CA SER A 252 -7.76 -9.82 9.84
C SER A 252 -8.23 -8.61 10.62
N ASP A 253 -7.44 -8.17 11.62
CA ASP A 253 -7.79 -7.04 12.46
C ASP A 253 -7.18 -5.75 11.91
N THR A 254 -8.03 -4.77 11.63
CA THR A 254 -7.63 -3.46 11.11
C THR A 254 -8.44 -2.37 11.81
N ASP A 255 -7.79 -1.25 12.13
CA ASP A 255 -8.48 -0.06 12.66
C ASP A 255 -9.32 0.57 11.54
N THR A 256 -10.56 0.07 11.41
CA THR A 256 -11.49 0.48 10.36
C THR A 256 -11.93 1.94 10.48
N ALA A 257 -12.03 2.46 11.71
CA ALA A 257 -12.41 3.84 11.96
C ALA A 257 -11.32 4.79 11.44
N ARG A 258 -10.08 4.54 11.82
CA ARG A 258 -8.93 5.36 11.40
C ARG A 258 -8.67 5.26 9.89
N LEU A 259 -8.75 4.06 9.31
CA LEU A 259 -8.62 3.86 7.86
C LEU A 259 -9.71 4.56 7.05
N SER A 260 -10.95 4.58 7.54
CA SER A 260 -12.05 5.31 6.90
C SER A 260 -11.80 6.82 6.89
N GLU A 261 -11.23 7.37 7.97
CA GLU A 261 -10.84 8.78 8.06
C GLU A 261 -9.67 9.11 7.11
N LEU A 262 -8.66 8.23 7.04
CA LEU A 262 -7.48 8.40 6.21
C LEU A 262 -7.77 8.30 4.71
N LEU A 263 -8.47 7.27 4.29
CA LEU A 263 -8.67 6.96 2.88
C LEU A 263 -10.01 7.48 2.33
N GLY A 264 -10.96 7.82 3.19
CA GLY A 264 -12.27 8.36 2.79
C GLY A 264 -13.00 7.45 1.82
N SER A 265 -13.38 7.96 0.65
CA SER A 265 -14.10 7.20 -0.40
C SER A 265 -13.25 6.09 -1.06
N ALA A 266 -11.93 6.10 -0.91
CA ALA A 266 -11.05 5.06 -1.43
C ALA A 266 -10.98 3.84 -0.49
N TYR A 267 -11.47 3.97 0.75
CA TYR A 267 -11.51 2.86 1.69
C TYR A 267 -12.65 1.89 1.36
N VAL A 268 -12.28 0.64 1.15
CA VAL A 268 -13.24 -0.46 1.00
C VAL A 268 -13.11 -1.37 2.22
N PRO A 269 -14.09 -1.40 3.13
CA PRO A 269 -14.02 -2.25 4.32
C PRO A 269 -13.99 -3.73 3.92
N PHE A 270 -13.30 -4.54 4.73
CA PHE A 270 -13.33 -5.99 4.57
C PHE A 270 -14.66 -6.56 5.05
N THR A 271 -15.22 -7.48 4.27
CA THR A 271 -16.38 -8.27 4.68
C THR A 271 -15.98 -9.27 5.77
N GLU A 272 -16.96 -9.79 6.53
CA GLU A 272 -16.69 -10.78 7.58
C GLU A 272 -16.09 -12.08 7.02
N ASP A 273 -16.48 -12.49 5.81
CA ASP A 273 -15.90 -13.65 5.13
C ASP A 273 -14.44 -13.40 4.72
N GLU A 274 -14.12 -12.17 4.27
CA GLU A 274 -12.74 -11.76 3.94
C GLU A 274 -11.88 -11.73 5.20
N LYS A 275 -12.38 -11.19 6.32
CA LYS A 275 -11.69 -11.21 7.61
C LYS A 275 -11.44 -12.63 8.10
N ALA A 276 -12.45 -13.51 8.02
CA ALA A 276 -12.32 -14.92 8.40
C ALA A 276 -11.27 -15.66 7.53
N SER A 277 -11.15 -15.27 6.26
CA SER A 277 -10.13 -15.82 5.37
C SER A 277 -8.75 -15.27 5.68
N LEU A 278 -8.61 -13.97 5.96
CA LEU A 278 -7.37 -13.32 6.35
C LEU A 278 -6.83 -13.86 7.70
N ALA A 279 -7.72 -14.20 8.65
CA ALA A 279 -7.32 -14.80 9.92
C ALA A 279 -6.62 -16.15 9.77
N LYS A 280 -6.77 -16.84 8.63
CA LYS A 280 -6.11 -18.10 8.32
C LYS A 280 -4.72 -17.94 7.65
N VAL A 281 -4.27 -16.71 7.46
CA VAL A 281 -2.96 -16.43 6.84
C VAL A 281 -1.87 -16.45 7.91
N PRO A 282 -0.94 -17.41 7.87
CA PRO A 282 0.16 -17.45 8.82
C PRO A 282 1.30 -16.49 8.43
N ALA A 283 1.58 -16.37 7.14
CA ALA A 283 2.69 -15.57 6.63
C ALA A 283 2.53 -15.21 5.16
N VAL A 284 3.28 -14.20 4.74
CA VAL A 284 3.42 -13.73 3.36
C VAL A 284 4.89 -13.54 3.06
N ILE A 285 5.36 -13.96 1.88
CA ILE A 285 6.67 -13.62 1.36
C ILE A 285 6.48 -12.61 0.23
N ILE A 286 7.13 -11.47 0.32
CA ILE A 286 7.12 -10.44 -0.72
C ILE A 286 8.55 -10.12 -1.15
N ALA A 287 8.71 -9.66 -2.39
CA ALA A 287 9.95 -9.01 -2.78
C ALA A 287 10.09 -7.70 -1.99
N ARG A 288 11.30 -7.36 -1.56
CA ARG A 288 11.56 -6.10 -0.83
C ARG A 288 11.08 -4.89 -1.64
N ASP A 289 11.15 -5.00 -2.96
CA ASP A 289 10.73 -3.97 -3.92
C ASP A 289 9.23 -4.02 -4.27
N TRP A 290 8.44 -4.82 -3.57
CA TRP A 290 7.01 -4.94 -3.82
C TRP A 290 6.22 -3.70 -3.37
N PHE A 291 6.55 -3.10 -2.20
CA PHE A 291 6.00 -1.81 -1.80
C PHE A 291 6.72 -0.67 -2.52
N MET A 292 5.96 0.26 -3.07
CA MET A 292 6.42 1.43 -3.81
C MET A 292 5.94 2.70 -3.11
N ASP A 293 6.44 2.88 -1.87
CA ASP A 293 6.06 4.00 -1.03
C ASP A 293 7.10 5.10 -1.09
N TYR A 294 6.64 6.28 -1.46
CA TYR A 294 7.48 7.46 -1.59
C TYR A 294 6.88 8.64 -0.85
N ASP A 295 7.71 9.37 -0.12
CA ASP A 295 7.36 10.71 0.31
C ASP A 295 7.43 11.67 -0.88
N TYR A 296 6.51 12.62 -0.95
CA TYR A 296 6.51 13.62 -2.02
C TYR A 296 6.90 14.99 -1.46
N ALA A 297 8.07 15.49 -1.87
CA ALA A 297 8.58 16.77 -1.41
C ALA A 297 7.73 17.91 -2.00
N MET A 298 7.11 18.71 -1.14
CA MET A 298 6.35 19.89 -1.53
C MET A 298 7.24 21.10 -1.79
N ASP A 299 8.32 21.24 -1.03
CA ASP A 299 9.07 22.50 -0.94
C ASP A 299 10.58 22.30 -0.71
N THR A 300 10.96 21.24 -0.01
CA THR A 300 12.32 20.93 0.41
C THR A 300 12.67 19.48 0.10
N GLU A 301 13.85 19.05 0.48
CA GLU A 301 14.31 17.66 0.30
C GLU A 301 13.54 16.63 1.16
N SER A 302 12.75 17.08 2.15
CA SER A 302 11.90 16.20 2.96
C SER A 302 10.46 16.22 2.47
N GLY A 303 9.81 15.05 2.39
CA GLY A 303 8.40 14.91 2.03
C GLY A 303 7.41 15.41 3.08
N LEU A 304 7.89 15.99 4.17
CA LEU A 304 7.09 16.50 5.28
C LEU A 304 7.30 18.01 5.42
N LYS A 305 6.21 18.75 5.62
CA LYS A 305 6.24 20.19 5.86
C LYS A 305 5.50 20.51 7.15
N GLN A 306 6.21 21.09 8.11
CA GLN A 306 5.60 21.63 9.32
C GLN A 306 5.31 23.11 9.12
N THR A 307 4.10 23.54 9.50
CA THR A 307 3.67 24.94 9.48
C THR A 307 2.95 25.28 10.77
N GLU A 308 3.01 26.53 11.15
CA GLU A 308 2.32 27.07 12.32
C GLU A 308 1.50 28.29 11.98
N PHE A 309 0.39 28.41 12.66
CA PHE A 309 -0.50 29.55 12.54
C PHE A 309 -1.05 29.95 13.91
N TYR A 310 -0.75 31.19 14.33
CA TYR A 310 -1.34 31.79 15.53
C TYR A 310 -2.66 32.45 15.20
N ASN A 311 -3.72 32.06 15.90
CA ASN A 311 -5.02 32.68 15.81
C ASN A 311 -5.19 33.75 16.90
N PRO A 312 -5.18 35.06 16.56
CA PRO A 312 -5.26 36.11 17.55
C PRO A 312 -6.66 36.27 18.17
N THR A 313 -7.69 35.66 17.58
CA THR A 313 -9.07 35.74 18.11
C THR A 313 -9.34 34.71 19.19
N THR A 314 -8.71 33.51 19.10
CA THR A 314 -8.85 32.43 20.09
C THR A 314 -7.65 32.33 21.02
N LEU A 315 -6.58 33.07 20.75
CA LEU A 315 -5.29 33.02 21.49
C LEU A 315 -4.69 31.61 21.47
N GLU A 316 -4.70 30.96 20.30
CA GLU A 316 -4.24 29.59 20.10
C GLU A 316 -3.21 29.50 19.00
N ASN A 317 -2.24 28.62 19.18
CA ASN A 317 -1.30 28.21 18.14
C ASN A 317 -1.75 26.89 17.53
N ASN A 318 -1.92 26.88 16.22
CA ASN A 318 -2.19 25.67 15.46
C ASN A 318 -0.90 25.19 14.80
N HIS A 319 -0.54 23.94 15.08
CA HIS A 319 0.61 23.27 14.49
C HIS A 319 0.11 22.27 13.47
N PHE A 320 0.66 22.32 12.27
CA PHE A 320 0.28 21.44 11.17
C PHE A 320 1.50 20.66 10.69
N LEU A 321 1.31 19.37 10.46
CA LEU A 321 2.25 18.51 9.76
C LEU A 321 1.61 18.05 8.46
N HIS A 322 2.11 18.52 7.33
CA HIS A 322 1.65 18.12 6.02
C HIS A 322 2.44 16.92 5.52
N ALA A 323 1.73 15.90 5.02
CA ALA A 323 2.32 14.70 4.44
C ALA A 323 1.68 14.41 3.09
N TRP A 324 2.51 14.38 2.05
CA TRP A 324 2.13 13.94 0.73
C TRP A 324 2.92 12.70 0.39
N ARG A 325 2.23 11.64 -0.05
CA ARG A 325 2.84 10.34 -0.29
C ARG A 325 2.24 9.60 -1.47
N VAL A 326 3.05 8.71 -2.00
CA VAL A 326 2.62 7.63 -2.89
C VAL A 326 2.57 6.36 -2.07
N PHE A 327 1.41 5.74 -1.96
CA PHE A 327 1.23 4.41 -1.43
C PHE A 327 0.84 3.49 -2.57
N SER A 328 1.71 2.58 -2.96
CA SER A 328 1.46 1.70 -4.08
C SER A 328 2.20 0.37 -3.93
N THR A 329 1.82 -0.60 -4.77
CA THR A 329 2.47 -1.90 -4.85
C THR A 329 2.86 -2.19 -6.28
N SER A 330 4.02 -2.81 -6.50
CA SER A 330 4.47 -3.20 -7.83
C SER A 330 3.72 -4.44 -8.31
N PRO A 331 3.09 -4.42 -9.50
CA PRO A 331 2.48 -5.61 -10.10
C PRO A 331 3.53 -6.56 -10.72
N PHE A 332 4.78 -6.14 -10.79
CA PHE A 332 5.87 -6.89 -11.44
C PHE A 332 6.73 -7.67 -10.46
N GLU A 333 6.63 -7.36 -9.17
CA GLU A 333 7.38 -8.01 -8.12
C GLU A 333 6.68 -9.26 -7.60
N ASN A 334 7.48 -10.24 -7.21
CA ASN A 334 6.95 -11.49 -6.68
C ASN A 334 6.39 -11.32 -5.27
N ALA A 335 5.19 -11.86 -5.05
CA ALA A 335 4.54 -11.91 -3.76
C ALA A 335 3.72 -13.18 -3.61
N VAL A 336 3.86 -13.86 -2.46
CA VAL A 336 3.19 -15.14 -2.17
C VAL A 336 2.56 -15.09 -0.79
N VAL A 337 1.26 -15.37 -0.71
CA VAL A 337 0.54 -15.55 0.55
C VAL A 337 0.33 -17.04 0.82
N PHE A 338 0.58 -17.45 2.06
CA PHE A 338 0.31 -18.81 2.52
C PHE A 338 -1.08 -18.89 3.14
N THR A 339 -1.82 -19.95 2.83
CA THR A 339 -3.17 -20.16 3.35
C THR A 339 -3.44 -21.65 3.57
N SER A 340 -4.38 -21.96 4.45
CA SER A 340 -4.89 -23.32 4.64
C SER A 340 -5.89 -23.74 3.57
N ASP A 341 -6.53 -22.78 2.91
CA ASP A 341 -7.59 -23.02 1.94
C ASP A 341 -7.02 -23.06 0.51
N ALA A 342 -7.54 -23.94 -0.33
CA ALA A 342 -7.16 -23.98 -1.75
C ALA A 342 -7.78 -22.78 -2.49
N PRO A 343 -6.99 -22.02 -3.27
CA PRO A 343 -7.57 -20.96 -4.11
C PRO A 343 -8.52 -21.56 -5.15
N SER A 344 -9.73 -21.03 -5.20
CA SER A 344 -10.75 -21.43 -6.18
C SER A 344 -11.75 -20.30 -6.42
N VAL A 345 -12.38 -20.31 -7.61
CA VAL A 345 -13.47 -19.39 -7.95
C VAL A 345 -14.79 -20.11 -7.85
N THR A 346 -15.69 -19.58 -7.02
CA THR A 346 -17.01 -20.14 -6.81
C THR A 346 -17.97 -19.68 -7.89
N SER A 347 -18.05 -18.37 -8.15
CA SER A 347 -18.96 -17.79 -9.15
C SER A 347 -18.45 -16.45 -9.67
N VAL A 348 -18.93 -16.09 -10.85
CA VAL A 348 -18.78 -14.76 -11.44
C VAL A 348 -20.18 -14.20 -11.65
N SER A 349 -20.39 -12.92 -11.32
CA SER A 349 -21.63 -12.21 -11.60
C SER A 349 -21.33 -10.86 -12.25
N VAL A 350 -22.19 -10.42 -13.18
CA VAL A 350 -22.06 -9.15 -13.88
C VAL A 350 -23.22 -8.23 -13.51
N SER A 351 -22.93 -6.98 -13.25
CA SER A 351 -23.91 -5.94 -12.93
C SER A 351 -23.68 -4.69 -13.78
N PRO A 352 -24.75 -4.13 -14.38
CA PRO A 352 -26.08 -4.68 -14.49
C PRO A 352 -26.15 -5.90 -15.41
N ALA A 353 -26.98 -6.91 -15.08
CA ALA A 353 -27.16 -8.09 -15.90
C ALA A 353 -27.92 -7.78 -17.20
N THR A 354 -28.77 -6.76 -17.18
CA THR A 354 -29.48 -6.21 -18.34
C THR A 354 -29.54 -4.68 -18.23
N ALA A 355 -29.36 -4.00 -19.35
CA ALA A 355 -29.50 -2.55 -19.44
C ALA A 355 -29.92 -2.14 -20.85
N THR A 356 -30.45 -0.92 -20.98
CA THR A 356 -30.72 -0.30 -22.28
C THR A 356 -29.88 0.94 -22.43
N ILE A 357 -29.23 1.09 -23.59
CA ILE A 357 -28.34 2.21 -23.89
C ILE A 357 -28.62 2.73 -25.30
N SER A 358 -28.50 4.02 -25.53
CA SER A 358 -28.59 4.61 -26.86
C SER A 358 -27.30 4.49 -27.66
N LYS A 359 -27.43 4.48 -28.97
CA LYS A 359 -26.27 4.48 -29.90
C LYS A 359 -25.35 5.68 -29.62
N GLY A 360 -24.06 5.47 -29.71
CA GLY A 360 -23.04 6.49 -29.43
C GLY A 360 -22.74 6.72 -27.93
N MET A 361 -23.33 5.92 -27.06
CA MET A 361 -23.11 6.02 -25.60
C MET A 361 -22.27 4.88 -25.06
N SER A 362 -21.76 5.05 -23.85
CA SER A 362 -21.00 4.04 -23.10
C SER A 362 -21.69 3.67 -21.81
N ILE A 363 -21.56 2.41 -21.39
CA ILE A 363 -22.06 1.92 -20.10
C ILE A 363 -20.95 1.20 -19.34
N GLN A 364 -20.85 1.49 -18.03
CA GLN A 364 -19.93 0.81 -17.15
C GLN A 364 -20.57 -0.48 -16.62
N LEU A 365 -19.94 -1.60 -16.93
CA LEU A 365 -20.26 -2.91 -16.33
C LEU A 365 -19.25 -3.21 -15.23
N SER A 366 -19.71 -3.90 -14.18
CA SER A 366 -18.88 -4.40 -13.10
C SER A 366 -19.02 -5.91 -12.98
N ALA A 367 -17.93 -6.61 -12.66
CA ALA A 367 -17.96 -8.03 -12.38
C ALA A 367 -17.57 -8.28 -10.93
N VAL A 368 -18.35 -9.12 -10.25
CA VAL A 368 -18.04 -9.58 -8.90
C VAL A 368 -17.68 -11.06 -8.98
N VAL A 369 -16.47 -11.40 -8.52
CA VAL A 369 -15.95 -12.78 -8.48
C VAL A 369 -15.89 -13.24 -7.04
N VAL A 370 -16.65 -14.28 -6.71
CA VAL A 370 -16.63 -14.91 -5.39
C VAL A 370 -15.57 -15.98 -5.37
N THR A 371 -14.62 -15.85 -4.44
CA THR A 371 -13.44 -16.71 -4.35
C THR A 371 -13.27 -17.32 -2.97
N VAL A 372 -12.54 -18.42 -2.89
CA VAL A 372 -12.04 -19.05 -1.68
C VAL A 372 -10.52 -19.11 -1.77
N GLY A 373 -9.82 -18.99 -0.63
CA GLY A 373 -8.35 -19.11 -0.56
C GLY A 373 -7.59 -18.06 -1.36
N PHE A 374 -8.17 -16.86 -1.55
CA PHE A 374 -7.56 -15.73 -2.27
C PHE A 374 -7.22 -15.99 -3.75
N ALA A 375 -8.08 -16.74 -4.45
CA ALA A 375 -7.96 -16.82 -5.90
C ALA A 375 -8.11 -15.44 -6.55
N ASN A 376 -7.41 -15.21 -7.66
CA ASN A 376 -7.45 -13.94 -8.37
C ASN A 376 -8.87 -13.59 -8.83
N LYS A 377 -9.35 -12.42 -8.45
CA LYS A 377 -10.68 -11.90 -8.78
C LYS A 377 -10.75 -11.18 -10.13
N ALA A 378 -9.65 -11.09 -10.86
CA ALA A 378 -9.64 -10.44 -12.16
C ALA A 378 -10.46 -11.20 -13.20
N VAL A 379 -11.13 -10.46 -14.08
CA VAL A 379 -11.93 -10.99 -15.19
C VAL A 379 -11.40 -10.50 -16.52
N GLN A 380 -11.57 -11.33 -17.52
CA GLN A 380 -11.41 -10.95 -18.92
C GLN A 380 -12.78 -10.65 -19.51
N TRP A 381 -12.94 -9.44 -20.02
CA TRP A 381 -14.13 -9.04 -20.73
C TRP A 381 -14.05 -9.43 -22.21
N SER A 382 -15.15 -9.88 -22.75
CA SER A 382 -15.30 -10.21 -24.17
C SER A 382 -16.72 -9.94 -24.64
N ILE A 383 -16.88 -9.66 -25.93
CA ILE A 383 -18.19 -9.59 -26.57
C ILE A 383 -18.47 -10.99 -27.17
N GLU A 384 -19.52 -11.64 -26.67
CA GLU A 384 -19.88 -13.00 -27.09
C GLU A 384 -20.80 -12.99 -28.30
N ASN A 385 -21.75 -12.06 -28.33
CA ASN A 385 -22.66 -11.91 -29.46
C ASN A 385 -23.11 -10.44 -29.59
N ALA A 386 -23.24 -9.96 -30.82
CA ALA A 386 -23.91 -8.71 -31.14
C ALA A 386 -24.76 -8.93 -32.38
N THR A 387 -26.04 -8.55 -32.28
CA THR A 387 -26.92 -8.56 -33.46
C THR A 387 -26.51 -7.38 -34.35
N GLY A 388 -25.79 -7.63 -35.44
CA GLY A 388 -25.22 -6.62 -36.32
C GLY A 388 -23.70 -6.73 -36.44
N GLU A 389 -23.04 -5.61 -36.82
CA GLU A 389 -21.59 -5.58 -37.01
C GLU A 389 -20.84 -5.58 -35.69
N VAL A 390 -20.42 -6.76 -35.20
CA VAL A 390 -19.66 -6.97 -33.96
C VAL A 390 -18.33 -6.20 -33.95
N THR A 391 -17.75 -5.94 -35.11
CA THR A 391 -16.40 -5.37 -35.25
C THR A 391 -16.23 -3.92 -34.79
N LYS A 392 -17.34 -3.22 -34.50
CA LYS A 392 -17.31 -1.82 -34.08
C LYS A 392 -17.59 -1.59 -32.60
N VAL A 393 -18.05 -2.62 -31.88
CA VAL A 393 -18.35 -2.50 -30.43
C VAL A 393 -17.08 -2.85 -29.66
N GLU A 394 -16.72 -2.01 -28.71
CA GLU A 394 -15.51 -2.17 -27.90
C GLU A 394 -15.86 -2.26 -26.42
N ILE A 395 -15.16 -3.15 -25.71
CA ILE A 395 -15.17 -3.21 -24.25
C ILE A 395 -13.74 -3.16 -23.74
N ASP A 396 -13.49 -2.27 -22.78
CA ASP A 396 -12.18 -2.14 -22.18
C ASP A 396 -11.95 -3.15 -21.05
N SER A 397 -10.72 -3.23 -20.56
CA SER A 397 -10.34 -4.12 -19.47
C SER A 397 -11.03 -3.79 -18.13
N LYS A 398 -11.60 -2.59 -17.99
CA LYS A 398 -12.35 -2.15 -16.82
C LYS A 398 -13.86 -2.37 -16.93
N GLY A 399 -14.32 -2.92 -18.07
CA GLY A 399 -15.74 -3.19 -18.31
C GLY A 399 -16.53 -2.00 -18.85
N LEU A 400 -15.87 -0.98 -19.38
CA LEU A 400 -16.55 0.11 -20.08
C LEU A 400 -16.90 -0.36 -21.51
N LEU A 401 -18.19 -0.61 -21.73
CA LEU A 401 -18.73 -0.97 -23.05
C LEU A 401 -19.08 0.31 -23.81
N THR A 402 -18.54 0.45 -25.02
CA THR A 402 -18.81 1.60 -25.91
C THR A 402 -19.55 1.11 -27.16
N ILE A 403 -20.72 1.68 -27.40
CA ILE A 403 -21.55 1.43 -28.57
C ILE A 403 -21.36 2.57 -29.57
N PRO A 404 -20.89 2.34 -30.79
CA PRO A 404 -20.74 3.40 -31.77
C PRO A 404 -22.10 3.93 -32.25
N SER A 405 -22.12 5.17 -32.77
CA SER A 405 -23.34 5.82 -33.25
C SER A 405 -23.95 5.20 -34.50
N ASP A 406 -23.13 4.48 -35.27
CA ASP A 406 -23.51 3.77 -36.50
C ASP A 406 -23.80 2.26 -36.28
N PHE A 407 -23.93 1.83 -35.02
CA PHE A 407 -24.25 0.45 -34.70
C PHE A 407 -25.61 0.04 -35.25
N GLY A 408 -25.63 -0.99 -36.09
CA GLY A 408 -26.85 -1.50 -36.77
C GLY A 408 -27.61 -2.59 -36.01
N GLY A 409 -27.09 -3.03 -34.85
CA GLY A 409 -27.71 -4.10 -34.07
C GLY A 409 -28.68 -3.61 -33.01
N GLU A 410 -29.42 -4.55 -32.39
CA GLU A 410 -30.43 -4.30 -31.36
C GLU A 410 -29.92 -4.66 -29.96
N SER A 411 -28.93 -5.53 -29.86
CA SER A 411 -28.38 -5.97 -28.57
C SER A 411 -26.92 -6.41 -28.67
N VAL A 412 -26.24 -6.32 -27.56
CA VAL A 412 -24.84 -6.78 -27.36
C VAL A 412 -24.79 -7.64 -26.11
N THR A 413 -24.28 -8.88 -26.24
CA THR A 413 -24.02 -9.75 -25.10
C THR A 413 -22.54 -9.67 -24.74
N VAL A 414 -22.28 -9.19 -23.52
CA VAL A 414 -20.95 -9.09 -22.95
C VAL A 414 -20.74 -10.22 -21.97
N LYS A 415 -19.55 -10.83 -21.99
CA LYS A 415 -19.15 -11.90 -21.10
C LYS A 415 -17.95 -11.49 -20.25
N ALA A 416 -18.06 -11.71 -18.94
CA ALA A 416 -16.95 -11.64 -18.01
C ALA A 416 -16.51 -13.07 -17.66
N THR A 417 -15.27 -13.42 -17.95
CA THR A 417 -14.68 -14.74 -17.67
C THR A 417 -13.58 -14.57 -16.63
N SER A 418 -13.59 -15.40 -15.58
CA SER A 418 -12.52 -15.37 -14.59
C SER A 418 -11.18 -15.73 -15.23
N ILE A 419 -10.15 -14.94 -14.92
CA ILE A 419 -8.77 -15.21 -15.37
C ILE A 419 -8.20 -16.42 -14.64
N TYR A 420 -8.55 -16.60 -13.36
CA TYR A 420 -8.07 -17.72 -12.54
C TYR A 420 -8.68 -19.06 -12.96
N ASP A 421 -10.01 -19.09 -13.17
CA ASP A 421 -10.74 -20.28 -13.60
C ASP A 421 -11.61 -19.93 -14.82
N PRO A 422 -11.11 -20.17 -16.05
CA PRO A 422 -11.84 -19.85 -17.29
C PRO A 422 -13.18 -20.61 -17.45
N THR A 423 -13.44 -21.63 -16.63
CA THR A 423 -14.74 -22.34 -16.64
C THR A 423 -15.85 -21.51 -15.97
N LYS A 424 -15.48 -20.50 -15.20
CA LYS A 424 -16.40 -19.60 -14.49
C LYS A 424 -16.56 -18.29 -15.26
N SER A 425 -17.76 -18.05 -15.72
CA SER A 425 -18.11 -16.83 -16.46
C SER A 425 -19.57 -16.46 -16.24
N ASN A 426 -19.90 -15.20 -16.53
CA ASN A 426 -21.28 -14.72 -16.57
C ASN A 426 -21.45 -13.69 -17.68
N THR A 427 -22.66 -13.48 -18.14
CA THR A 427 -23.01 -12.60 -19.25
C THR A 427 -23.97 -11.50 -18.86
N ALA A 428 -23.87 -10.36 -19.52
CA ALA A 428 -24.84 -9.28 -19.46
C ALA A 428 -25.38 -9.00 -20.87
N VAL A 429 -26.67 -8.72 -20.98
CA VAL A 429 -27.33 -8.38 -22.24
C VAL A 429 -27.68 -6.90 -22.23
N ILE A 430 -27.09 -6.16 -23.16
CA ILE A 430 -27.28 -4.71 -23.33
C ILE A 430 -28.11 -4.47 -24.57
N THR A 431 -29.32 -3.96 -24.38
CA THR A 431 -30.22 -3.58 -25.48
C THR A 431 -29.83 -2.20 -25.99
N VAL A 432 -29.76 -2.03 -27.31
CA VAL A 432 -29.39 -0.77 -27.97
C VAL A 432 -30.65 -0.13 -28.57
N ALA A 433 -30.98 1.07 -28.07
CA ALA A 433 -32.19 1.80 -28.51
C ALA A 433 -31.84 2.97 -29.45
#